data_58045f703d9b5053d46d5d29c7c009a3
#
_entry.id   58045f703d9b5053d46d5d29c7c009a3
#
_cell.length_a   1.000
_cell.length_b   1.000
_cell.length_c   1.000
_cell.angle_alpha   90.00
_cell.angle_beta   90.00
_cell.angle_gamma   90.00
#
_symmetry.space_group_name_H-M   'P 1'
#
loop_
_entity.id
_entity.type
_entity.pdbx_description
1 polymer ?
#
loop_
_entity_poly.entity_id
_entity_poly.type
_entity_poly.pdbx_seq_one_letter_code
_entity_poly.pdbx_strand_id
1 'polypeptide(L)'
;MSKKITVSIERCLGCHTCELACAVAHSTVVPELKQGGADPALSAPALAVALAAAGERPGYRIHVEHYGPKAIPLSCQHCEEPACELSCPTGAVRRLSPGKPVLLDEARCIGCSMCVQACPFGVMSMRPGG
;
A
#
# COMPACT_ATOMS: atom_id res chain seq x y z
N MET A 1 10.29 18.58 -4.55
CA MET A 1 10.04 18.21 -3.14
C MET A 1 9.23 16.92 -3.11
N SER A 2 9.74 15.88 -2.47
CA SER A 2 9.03 14.62 -2.29
C SER A 2 7.93 14.81 -1.23
N LYS A 3 6.67 14.56 -1.59
CA LYS A 3 5.57 14.55 -0.61
C LYS A 3 5.61 13.23 0.14
N LYS A 4 5.78 13.27 1.45
CA LYS A 4 5.72 12.08 2.32
C LYS A 4 4.43 12.13 3.16
N ILE A 5 3.85 10.98 3.38
CA ILE A 5 2.75 10.82 4.34
C ILE A 5 3.38 10.78 5.72
N THR A 6 3.00 11.73 6.57
CA THR A 6 3.45 11.78 7.96
C THR A 6 2.33 11.26 8.86
N VAL A 7 2.67 10.32 9.73
CA VAL A 7 1.72 9.69 10.64
C VAL A 7 2.06 10.08 12.07
N SER A 8 1.03 10.49 12.82
CA SER A 8 1.12 10.68 14.27
C SER A 8 0.61 9.42 14.97
N ILE A 9 1.53 8.61 15.49
CA ILE A 9 1.21 7.34 16.16
C ILE A 9 0.34 7.59 17.40
N GLU A 10 0.55 8.69 18.08
CA GLU A 10 -0.19 9.05 19.31
C GLU A 10 -1.69 9.33 19.03
N ARG A 11 -2.02 9.71 17.80
CA ARG A 11 -3.39 10.01 17.37
C ARG A 11 -4.06 8.86 16.62
N CYS A 12 -3.32 7.78 16.38
CA CYS A 12 -3.85 6.64 15.65
C CYS A 12 -4.79 5.82 16.53
N LEU A 13 -6.04 5.69 16.11
CA LEU A 13 -7.06 4.89 16.79
C LEU A 13 -7.10 3.43 16.33
N GLY A 14 -6.30 3.05 15.33
CA GLY A 14 -6.35 1.72 14.73
C GLY A 14 -7.65 1.41 13.99
N CYS A 15 -8.33 2.42 13.47
CA CYS A 15 -9.64 2.26 12.83
C CYS A 15 -9.58 1.68 11.39
N HIS A 16 -8.39 1.46 10.84
CA HIS A 16 -8.15 0.91 9.48
C HIS A 16 -8.76 1.71 8.31
N THR A 17 -9.32 2.90 8.55
CA THR A 17 -9.93 3.74 7.50
C THR A 17 -8.91 4.12 6.42
N CYS A 18 -7.64 4.32 6.78
CA CYS A 18 -6.57 4.65 5.83
C CYS A 18 -6.26 3.47 4.88
N GLU A 19 -6.32 2.23 5.36
CA GLU A 19 -6.18 1.03 4.53
C GLU A 19 -7.33 0.93 3.53
N LEU A 20 -8.57 1.13 4.01
CA LEU A 20 -9.74 1.10 3.15
C LEU A 20 -9.70 2.21 2.09
N ALA A 21 -9.38 3.43 2.48
CA ALA A 21 -9.24 4.55 1.55
C ALA A 21 -8.15 4.29 0.49
N CYS A 22 -7.03 3.69 0.91
CA CYS A 22 -5.95 3.31 0.02
C CYS A 22 -6.39 2.20 -0.96
N ALA A 23 -7.12 1.19 -0.48
CA ALA A 23 -7.66 0.11 -1.30
C ALA A 23 -8.60 0.66 -2.37
N VAL A 24 -9.52 1.54 -1.99
CA VAL A 24 -10.47 2.19 -2.92
C VAL A 24 -9.73 3.01 -3.99
N ALA A 25 -8.76 3.83 -3.56
CA ALA A 25 -8.00 4.69 -4.48
C ALA A 25 -7.21 3.88 -5.53
N HIS A 26 -6.84 2.64 -5.21
CA HIS A 26 -6.08 1.75 -6.07
C HIS A 26 -6.89 0.61 -6.68
N SER A 27 -8.20 0.53 -6.38
CA SER A 27 -9.10 -0.43 -7.03
C SER A 27 -9.32 -0.09 -8.50
N THR A 28 -9.40 -1.12 -9.32
CA THR A 28 -9.78 -1.02 -10.74
C THR A 28 -11.27 -1.25 -10.96
N VAL A 29 -11.94 -1.90 -10.00
CA VAL A 29 -13.33 -2.37 -10.10
C VAL A 29 -14.35 -1.31 -9.70
N VAL A 30 -13.96 -0.29 -8.92
CA VAL A 30 -14.88 0.73 -8.41
C VAL A 30 -14.44 2.14 -8.84
N PRO A 31 -14.43 2.43 -10.17
CA PRO A 31 -13.99 3.73 -10.66
C PRO A 31 -14.87 4.90 -10.19
N GLU A 32 -16.13 4.63 -9.89
CA GLU A 32 -17.11 5.63 -9.45
C GLU A 32 -16.78 6.21 -8.06
N LEU A 33 -16.16 5.42 -7.19
CA LEU A 33 -15.74 5.87 -5.87
C LEU A 33 -14.54 6.82 -5.88
N LYS A 34 -13.78 6.86 -6.99
CA LYS A 34 -12.64 7.76 -7.16
C LYS A 34 -13.04 9.22 -7.38
N GLN A 35 -14.29 9.47 -7.71
CA GLN A 35 -14.76 10.81 -8.08
C GLN A 35 -15.29 11.63 -6.89
N GLY A 36 -15.03 11.21 -5.65
CA GLY A 36 -15.26 12.03 -4.46
C GLY A 36 -16.72 12.27 -4.09
N GLY A 37 -17.64 11.57 -4.69
CA GLY A 37 -19.03 11.51 -4.25
C GLY A 37 -19.10 10.64 -3.00
N ALA A 38 -19.11 11.26 -1.82
CA ALA A 38 -19.45 10.56 -0.59
C ALA A 38 -20.93 10.20 -0.63
N ASP A 39 -21.24 9.07 -1.27
CA ASP A 39 -22.57 8.49 -1.16
C ASP A 39 -22.68 7.90 0.25
N PRO A 40 -23.57 8.47 1.11
CA PRO A 40 -23.74 7.99 2.48
C PRO A 40 -24.24 6.54 2.55
N ALA A 41 -24.68 5.96 1.43
CA ALA A 41 -25.06 4.56 1.33
C ALA A 41 -23.85 3.61 1.28
N LEU A 42 -22.66 4.10 0.99
CA LEU A 42 -21.43 3.29 0.92
C LEU A 42 -20.76 3.23 2.28
N SER A 43 -21.32 2.48 3.19
CA SER A 43 -20.65 2.16 4.46
C SER A 43 -19.40 1.30 4.20
N ALA A 44 -18.38 1.43 5.05
CA ALA A 44 -17.15 0.64 4.95
C ALA A 44 -17.39 -0.88 4.78
N PRO A 45 -18.36 -1.52 5.48
CA PRO A 45 -18.67 -2.92 5.26
C PRO A 45 -19.28 -3.21 3.87
N ALA A 46 -20.11 -2.32 3.33
CA ALA A 46 -20.70 -2.50 2.00
C ALA A 46 -19.61 -2.46 0.90
N LEU A 47 -18.63 -1.57 1.06
CA LEU A 47 -17.49 -1.48 0.16
C LEU A 47 -16.58 -2.72 0.24
N ALA A 48 -16.32 -3.23 1.43
CA ALA A 48 -15.55 -4.46 1.61
C ALA A 48 -16.24 -5.66 0.95
N VAL A 49 -17.57 -5.76 1.06
CA VAL A 49 -18.38 -6.79 0.40
C VAL A 49 -18.32 -6.64 -1.11
N ALA A 50 -18.42 -5.42 -1.65
CA ALA A 50 -18.35 -5.16 -3.08
C ALA A 50 -16.98 -5.55 -3.67
N LEU A 51 -15.89 -5.20 -3.00
CA LEU A 51 -14.53 -5.58 -3.40
C LEU A 51 -14.32 -7.11 -3.35
N ALA A 52 -14.84 -7.75 -2.30
CA ALA A 52 -14.76 -9.21 -2.16
C ALA A 52 -15.60 -9.93 -3.23
N ALA A 53 -16.79 -9.43 -3.56
CA ALA A 53 -17.66 -9.97 -4.61
C ALA A 53 -17.04 -9.85 -6.00
N ALA A 54 -16.25 -8.79 -6.23
CA ALA A 54 -15.51 -8.59 -7.47
C ALA A 54 -14.27 -9.50 -7.58
N GLY A 55 -13.95 -10.28 -6.55
CA GLY A 55 -12.73 -11.11 -6.51
C GLY A 55 -11.45 -10.29 -6.40
N GLU A 56 -11.56 -9.00 -6.22
CA GLU A 56 -10.43 -8.09 -6.06
C GLU A 56 -9.98 -8.11 -4.59
N ARG A 57 -8.76 -8.54 -4.34
CA ARG A 57 -8.16 -8.32 -3.03
C ARG A 57 -7.67 -6.88 -2.96
N PRO A 58 -8.11 -6.11 -1.96
CA PRO A 58 -7.71 -4.72 -1.85
C PRO A 58 -6.20 -4.59 -1.77
N GLY A 59 -5.61 -3.98 -2.79
CA GLY A 59 -4.17 -3.70 -2.85
C GLY A 59 -3.84 -2.45 -2.05
N TYR A 60 -4.16 -2.45 -0.75
CA TYR A 60 -3.76 -1.31 0.08
C TYR A 60 -2.23 -1.27 0.27
N ARG A 61 -1.70 -0.07 0.28
CA ARG A 61 -0.26 0.24 0.40
C ARG A 61 0.09 0.85 1.75
N ILE A 62 -0.89 0.89 2.66
CA ILE A 62 -0.77 1.31 4.04
C ILE A 62 -1.27 0.14 4.88
N HIS A 63 -0.52 -0.26 5.89
CA HIS A 63 -0.89 -1.30 6.83
C HIS A 63 -0.96 -0.72 8.23
N VAL A 64 -1.97 -1.10 8.99
CA VAL A 64 -2.07 -0.74 10.40
C VAL A 64 -1.73 -1.96 11.24
N GLU A 65 -0.58 -1.92 11.88
CA GLU A 65 -0.14 -2.97 12.79
C GLU A 65 -0.43 -2.58 14.24
N HIS A 66 -0.86 -3.55 15.03
CA HIS A 66 -1.09 -3.37 16.45
C HIS A 66 0.10 -3.88 17.26
N TYR A 67 0.67 -3.00 18.08
CA TYR A 67 1.71 -3.34 19.00
C TYR A 67 1.26 -2.96 20.42
N GLY A 68 0.77 -3.96 21.18
CA GLY A 68 0.10 -3.72 22.44
C GLY A 68 -1.11 -2.81 22.29
N PRO A 69 -1.23 -1.73 23.08
CA PRO A 69 -2.34 -0.79 23.00
C PRO A 69 -2.19 0.24 21.86
N LYS A 70 -1.08 0.23 21.13
CA LYS A 70 -0.79 1.21 20.07
C LYS A 70 -1.04 0.62 18.70
N ALA A 71 -1.61 1.43 17.81
CA ALA A 71 -1.74 1.13 16.40
C ALA A 71 -0.73 1.97 15.60
N ILE A 72 -0.01 1.35 14.70
CA ILE A 72 1.06 1.98 13.92
C ILE A 72 0.74 1.81 12.43
N PRO A 73 0.33 2.88 11.75
CA PRO A 73 0.19 2.87 10.30
C PRO A 73 1.57 2.83 9.62
N LEU A 74 1.81 1.79 8.86
CA LEU A 74 3.05 1.56 8.11
C LEU A 74 2.81 1.82 6.63
N SER A 75 3.70 2.59 6.00
CA SER A 75 3.69 2.85 4.57
C SER A 75 5.11 2.94 4.02
N CYS A 76 5.25 2.78 2.70
CA CYS A 76 6.55 2.91 2.05
C CYS A 76 7.17 4.29 2.29
N GLN A 77 8.40 4.31 2.80
CA GLN A 77 9.14 5.54 3.10
C GLN A 77 9.85 6.11 1.86
N HIS A 78 9.83 5.40 0.73
CA HIS A 78 10.56 5.80 -0.48
C HIS A 78 12.01 6.21 -0.16
N CYS A 79 12.73 5.32 0.55
CA CYS A 79 14.08 5.54 1.07
C CYS A 79 15.03 6.14 0.03
N GLU A 80 15.97 6.97 0.45
CA GLU A 80 16.99 7.54 -0.46
C GLU A 80 17.88 6.44 -1.04
N GLU A 81 18.28 5.49 -0.22
CA GLU A 81 18.96 4.26 -0.62
C GLU A 81 18.00 3.07 -0.44
N PRO A 82 17.17 2.76 -1.45
CA PRO A 82 16.14 1.75 -1.29
C PRO A 82 16.73 0.34 -1.37
N ALA A 83 16.87 -0.32 -0.22
CA ALA A 83 17.37 -1.70 -0.13
C ALA A 83 16.56 -2.67 -1.01
N CYS A 84 15.26 -2.43 -1.17
CA CYS A 84 14.39 -3.21 -2.06
C CYS A 84 14.77 -3.08 -3.55
N GLU A 85 15.27 -1.92 -4.00
CA GLU A 85 15.78 -1.74 -5.36
C GLU A 85 17.12 -2.45 -5.53
N LEU A 86 18.02 -2.29 -4.56
CA LEU A 86 19.34 -2.92 -4.59
C LEU A 86 19.27 -4.45 -4.58
N SER A 87 18.26 -5.02 -3.92
CA SER A 87 18.06 -6.46 -3.83
C SER A 87 17.28 -7.06 -5.00
N CYS A 88 16.72 -6.25 -5.90
CA CYS A 88 15.88 -6.73 -6.98
C CYS A 88 16.72 -7.23 -8.17
N PRO A 89 16.76 -8.55 -8.46
CA PRO A 89 17.62 -9.10 -9.51
C PRO A 89 17.18 -8.71 -10.92
N THR A 90 15.91 -8.37 -11.11
CA THR A 90 15.35 -8.02 -12.44
C THR A 90 15.21 -6.52 -12.65
N GLY A 91 15.52 -5.70 -11.63
CA GLY A 91 15.26 -4.25 -11.67
C GLY A 91 13.78 -3.89 -11.77
N ALA A 92 12.90 -4.80 -11.33
CA ALA A 92 11.46 -4.53 -11.25
C ALA A 92 11.13 -3.44 -10.24
N VAL A 93 11.83 -3.44 -9.10
CA VAL A 93 11.74 -2.37 -8.10
C VAL A 93 12.79 -1.33 -8.45
N ARG A 94 12.36 -0.12 -8.77
CA ARG A 94 13.29 0.93 -9.22
C ARG A 94 12.79 2.34 -8.91
N ARG A 95 13.73 3.25 -8.82
CA ARG A 95 13.49 4.68 -8.81
C ARG A 95 13.88 5.26 -10.17
N LEU A 96 13.00 6.06 -10.77
CA LEU A 96 13.26 6.64 -12.10
C LEU A 96 14.26 7.81 -12.05
N SER A 97 14.30 8.54 -10.94
CA SER A 97 15.26 9.64 -10.74
C SER A 97 15.36 10.01 -9.25
N PRO A 98 16.42 10.69 -8.82
CA PRO A 98 16.56 11.15 -7.44
C PRO A 98 15.34 11.96 -6.98
N GLY A 99 14.85 11.70 -5.76
CA GLY A 99 13.68 12.37 -5.18
C GLY A 99 12.32 11.89 -5.71
N LYS A 100 12.27 10.96 -6.67
CA LYS A 100 11.02 10.31 -7.11
C LYS A 100 10.70 9.09 -6.25
N PRO A 101 9.43 8.66 -6.21
CA PRO A 101 9.06 7.45 -5.47
C PRO A 101 9.73 6.21 -6.08
N VAL A 102 9.95 5.21 -5.22
CA VAL A 102 10.29 3.86 -5.67
C VAL A 102 9.03 3.21 -6.22
N LEU A 103 9.12 2.65 -7.42
CA LEU A 103 8.02 2.03 -8.13
C LEU A 103 8.31 0.56 -8.39
N LEU A 104 7.25 -0.23 -8.54
CA LEU A 104 7.30 -1.62 -8.96
C LEU A 104 6.80 -1.72 -10.41
N ASP A 105 7.62 -2.32 -11.26
CA ASP A 105 7.26 -2.73 -12.62
C ASP A 105 6.84 -4.20 -12.58
N GLU A 106 5.54 -4.44 -12.58
CA GLU A 106 4.97 -5.80 -12.45
C GLU A 106 5.38 -6.71 -13.63
N ALA A 107 5.59 -6.14 -14.82
CA ALA A 107 6.00 -6.91 -15.99
C ALA A 107 7.42 -7.51 -15.87
N ARG A 108 8.26 -6.91 -15.05
CA ARG A 108 9.63 -7.39 -14.77
C ARG A 108 9.72 -8.23 -13.50
N CYS A 109 8.67 -8.26 -12.69
CA CYS A 109 8.68 -8.96 -11.42
C CYS A 109 8.58 -10.47 -11.63
N ILE A 110 9.53 -11.21 -11.06
CA ILE A 110 9.56 -12.67 -11.08
C ILE A 110 9.04 -13.32 -9.78
N GLY A 111 8.53 -12.53 -8.84
CA GLY A 111 7.96 -13.05 -7.59
C GLY A 111 8.98 -13.60 -6.59
N CYS A 112 10.25 -13.24 -6.68
CA CYS A 112 11.34 -13.82 -5.86
C CYS A 112 11.33 -13.40 -4.37
N SER A 113 10.51 -12.46 -3.96
CA SER A 113 10.37 -11.95 -2.58
C SER A 113 11.62 -11.30 -1.96
N MET A 114 12.68 -11.06 -2.72
CA MET A 114 13.90 -10.43 -2.21
C MET A 114 13.65 -9.02 -1.67
N CYS A 115 12.80 -8.24 -2.33
CA CYS A 115 12.41 -6.90 -1.89
C CYS A 115 11.61 -6.90 -0.58
N VAL A 116 10.83 -7.95 -0.33
CA VAL A 116 10.08 -8.13 0.92
C VAL A 116 11.05 -8.35 2.09
N GLN A 117 12.04 -9.22 1.90
CA GLN A 117 13.06 -9.53 2.91
C GLN A 117 14.01 -8.35 3.16
N ALA A 118 14.32 -7.58 2.11
CA ALA A 118 15.24 -6.45 2.21
C ALA A 118 14.62 -5.19 2.83
N CYS A 119 13.29 -5.09 2.90
CA CYS A 119 12.64 -3.90 3.42
C CYS A 119 12.78 -3.77 4.94
N PRO A 120 13.51 -2.76 5.47
CA PRO A 120 13.70 -2.61 6.91
C PRO A 120 12.43 -2.20 7.66
N PHE A 121 11.41 -1.72 6.93
CA PHE A 121 10.13 -1.29 7.50
C PHE A 121 9.03 -2.35 7.38
N GLY A 122 9.29 -3.49 6.73
CA GLY A 122 8.31 -4.56 6.56
C GLY A 122 7.07 -4.19 5.75
N VAL A 123 7.13 -3.15 4.93
CA VAL A 123 5.96 -2.63 4.20
C VAL A 123 5.80 -3.20 2.79
N MET A 124 6.70 -4.06 2.37
CA MET A 124 6.59 -4.78 1.10
C MET A 124 5.90 -6.12 1.35
N SER A 125 4.91 -6.43 0.53
CA SER A 125 4.21 -7.72 0.60
C SER A 125 4.03 -8.30 -0.80
N MET A 126 3.94 -9.62 -0.88
CA MET A 126 3.59 -10.31 -2.11
C MET A 126 2.08 -10.45 -2.22
N ARG A 127 1.54 -10.26 -3.43
CA ARG A 127 0.15 -10.62 -3.69
C ARG A 127 0.02 -12.14 -3.72
N PRO A 128 -1.08 -12.71 -3.18
CA PRO A 128 -1.37 -14.13 -3.37
C PRO A 128 -1.54 -14.42 -4.86
N GLY A 129 -0.70 -15.31 -5.38
CA GLY A 129 -0.72 -15.66 -6.81
C GLY A 129 0.52 -15.22 -7.60
N GLY A 130 1.49 -14.55 -6.95
CA GLY A 130 2.78 -14.15 -7.55
C GLY A 130 2.78 -12.74 -8.10
#